data_8e5f8fcede5f0cada8a2510012285899
#
_entry.id   8e5f8fcede5f0cada8a2510012285899
#
_cell.length_a   1.000
_cell.length_b   1.000
_cell.length_c   1.000
_cell.angle_alpha   90.00
_cell.angle_beta   90.00
_cell.angle_gamma   90.00
#
_symmetry.space_group_name_H-M   'P 1'
#
loop_
_entity.id
_entity.type
_entity.pdbx_description
1 polymer ?
#
loop_
_entity_poly.entity_id
_entity_poly.type
_entity_poly.pdbx_seq_one_letter_code
_entity_poly.pdbx_strand_id
1 'polypeptide(L)'
;MQNPRCLKLFESACRSERTRKSYVQLLNSFLKWGDKDYESLLVLSDSELQILLEDYMMYCRKRYAVSSIRTIFASIEKFLFVNDRTVNKKKLMMFLPEKLKTTQSAITTKEIRLLLKHCGSKRNSGIIHVFSATGCRPEALADLKIKNISEMPEGYTSIIFYAGTNNELQHFYHPEVTSAVNDYLDSRKQEGEKLEPESYLFRQKRWLKDSESQLTVSGIESIIENLMKHAGIKRIKQNEKRYDLPVCNGFRNRFNTILKRNSDISYPIAEKFLDHKLRMEPSYLFPTKQELFDEYKKAVPELMVSEEARLKLESENKQKHIEKLETEKDIQMKDMQEQIDSVKELLRRKDS
;
A
#
# COMPACT_ATOMS: atom_id res chain seq x y z
N MET A 1 -38.33 -2.91 -9.62
CA MET A 1 -38.48 -4.37 -9.38
C MET A 1 -37.71 -4.74 -8.12
N GLN A 2 -38.30 -5.49 -7.20
CA GLN A 2 -37.57 -5.97 -6.04
C GLN A 2 -36.57 -7.06 -6.47
N ASN A 3 -35.34 -6.99 -5.96
CA ASN A 3 -34.33 -8.05 -6.20
C ASN A 3 -34.88 -9.40 -5.73
N PRO A 4 -34.74 -10.48 -6.52
CA PRO A 4 -35.18 -11.82 -6.14
C PRO A 4 -34.46 -12.28 -4.85
N ARG A 5 -35.11 -13.19 -4.09
CA ARG A 5 -34.57 -13.66 -2.81
C ARG A 5 -33.19 -14.27 -2.95
N CYS A 6 -32.92 -15.01 -4.01
CA CYS A 6 -31.62 -15.64 -4.29
C CYS A 6 -30.47 -14.60 -4.40
N LEU A 7 -30.72 -13.44 -5.02
CA LEU A 7 -29.76 -12.36 -5.11
C LEU A 7 -29.56 -11.68 -3.76
N LYS A 8 -30.62 -11.47 -2.97
CA LYS A 8 -30.52 -10.90 -1.62
C LYS A 8 -29.65 -11.75 -0.69
N LEU A 9 -29.80 -13.07 -0.72
CA LEU A 9 -28.96 -14.02 0.00
C LEU A 9 -27.48 -13.90 -0.40
N PHE A 10 -27.22 -13.86 -1.69
CA PHE A 10 -25.87 -13.70 -2.23
C PHE A 10 -25.23 -12.38 -1.83
N GLU A 11 -25.94 -11.27 -1.95
CA GLU A 11 -25.45 -9.95 -1.54
C GLU A 11 -25.14 -9.90 -0.05
N SER A 12 -26.02 -10.46 0.79
CA SER A 12 -25.84 -10.50 2.25
C SER A 12 -24.66 -11.38 2.67
N ALA A 13 -24.32 -12.40 1.89
CA ALA A 13 -23.16 -13.24 2.13
C ALA A 13 -21.83 -12.55 1.76
N CYS A 14 -21.83 -11.38 1.12
CA CYS A 14 -20.64 -10.64 0.77
C CYS A 14 -20.22 -9.72 1.92
N ARG A 15 -19.02 -9.94 2.49
CA ARG A 15 -18.52 -9.22 3.68
C ARG A 15 -18.26 -7.73 3.45
N SER A 16 -17.95 -7.30 2.22
CA SER A 16 -17.69 -5.91 1.90
C SER A 16 -18.50 -5.44 0.71
N GLU A 17 -18.88 -4.17 0.72
CA GLU A 17 -19.61 -3.49 -0.36
C GLU A 17 -18.88 -3.63 -1.71
N ARG A 18 -17.56 -3.47 -1.71
CA ARG A 18 -16.72 -3.61 -2.91
C ARG A 18 -16.77 -5.02 -3.49
N THR A 19 -16.65 -6.05 -2.63
CA THR A 19 -16.76 -7.44 -3.05
C THR A 19 -18.16 -7.73 -3.60
N ARG A 20 -19.20 -7.22 -2.93
CA ARG A 20 -20.58 -7.34 -3.37
C ARG A 20 -20.78 -6.80 -4.79
N LYS A 21 -20.40 -5.54 -5.03
CA LYS A 21 -20.51 -4.91 -6.36
C LYS A 21 -19.76 -5.69 -7.43
N SER A 22 -18.52 -6.07 -7.15
CA SER A 22 -17.69 -6.82 -8.10
C SER A 22 -18.28 -8.21 -8.40
N TYR A 23 -18.73 -8.93 -7.38
CA TYR A 23 -19.27 -10.28 -7.54
C TYR A 23 -20.61 -10.27 -8.27
N VAL A 24 -21.49 -9.30 -7.98
CA VAL A 24 -22.76 -9.13 -8.72
C VAL A 24 -22.48 -8.85 -10.19
N GLN A 25 -21.51 -7.98 -10.49
CA GLN A 25 -21.13 -7.69 -11.89
C GLN A 25 -20.60 -8.93 -12.63
N LEU A 26 -19.74 -9.72 -11.97
CA LEU A 26 -19.20 -10.94 -12.55
C LEU A 26 -20.28 -12.01 -12.76
N LEU A 27 -21.18 -12.18 -11.79
CA LEU A 27 -22.32 -13.08 -11.90
C LEU A 27 -23.26 -12.65 -13.04
N ASN A 28 -23.59 -11.37 -13.16
CA ASN A 28 -24.41 -10.85 -14.25
C ASN A 28 -23.77 -11.08 -15.63
N SER A 29 -22.45 -10.99 -15.71
CA SER A 29 -21.72 -11.28 -16.94
C SER A 29 -21.84 -12.75 -17.34
N PHE A 30 -21.82 -13.66 -16.37
CA PHE A 30 -22.05 -15.09 -16.59
C PHE A 30 -23.49 -15.37 -17.02
N LEU A 31 -24.47 -14.82 -16.30
CA LEU A 31 -25.89 -14.99 -16.63
C LEU A 31 -26.21 -14.49 -18.04
N LYS A 32 -25.70 -13.32 -18.39
CA LYS A 32 -25.85 -12.78 -19.75
C LYS A 32 -25.23 -13.66 -20.83
N TRP A 33 -24.06 -14.26 -20.55
CA TRP A 33 -23.41 -15.17 -21.48
C TRP A 33 -24.20 -16.47 -21.67
N GLY A 34 -24.77 -17.01 -20.59
CA GLY A 34 -25.55 -18.25 -20.61
C GLY A 34 -27.02 -18.05 -20.97
N ASP A 35 -27.44 -16.85 -21.30
CA ASP A 35 -28.85 -16.49 -21.53
C ASP A 35 -29.76 -17.00 -20.41
N LYS A 36 -29.38 -16.68 -19.16
CA LYS A 36 -30.09 -17.08 -17.94
C LYS A 36 -30.34 -15.84 -17.06
N ASP A 37 -31.32 -15.93 -16.21
CA ASP A 37 -31.50 -15.08 -15.06
C ASP A 37 -31.15 -15.83 -13.76
N TYR A 38 -31.30 -15.16 -12.63
CA TYR A 38 -30.94 -15.72 -11.32
C TYR A 38 -31.76 -16.97 -10.96
N GLU A 39 -33.04 -17.00 -11.30
CA GLU A 39 -33.96 -18.06 -10.94
C GLU A 39 -33.87 -19.26 -11.91
N SER A 40 -33.81 -18.97 -13.19
CA SER A 40 -33.64 -20.02 -14.24
C SER A 40 -32.30 -20.76 -14.10
N LEU A 41 -31.24 -20.09 -13.61
CA LEU A 41 -29.98 -20.77 -13.30
C LEU A 41 -30.15 -21.80 -12.17
N LEU A 42 -30.94 -21.51 -11.15
CA LEU A 42 -31.10 -22.36 -9.97
C LEU A 42 -32.01 -23.58 -10.21
N VAL A 43 -32.87 -23.56 -11.21
CA VAL A 43 -33.76 -24.68 -11.55
C VAL A 43 -33.17 -25.69 -12.55
N LEU A 44 -31.98 -25.40 -13.09
CA LEU A 44 -31.24 -26.35 -13.91
C LEU A 44 -30.95 -27.65 -13.13
N SER A 45 -30.95 -28.78 -13.80
CA SER A 45 -30.42 -30.02 -13.21
C SER A 45 -28.93 -29.88 -12.91
N ASP A 46 -28.41 -30.69 -11.99
CA ASP A 46 -26.98 -30.64 -11.64
C ASP A 46 -26.06 -30.90 -12.83
N SER A 47 -26.53 -31.77 -13.76
CA SER A 47 -25.82 -32.07 -15.00
C SER A 47 -25.78 -30.86 -15.95
N GLU A 48 -26.92 -30.21 -16.17
CA GLU A 48 -27.01 -29.03 -17.04
C GLU A 48 -26.21 -27.87 -16.49
N LEU A 49 -26.29 -27.64 -15.18
CA LEU A 49 -25.53 -26.61 -14.50
C LEU A 49 -24.01 -26.85 -14.61
N GLN A 50 -23.59 -28.11 -14.43
CA GLN A 50 -22.19 -28.49 -14.55
C GLN A 50 -21.67 -28.26 -15.98
N ILE A 51 -22.42 -28.67 -17.01
CA ILE A 51 -22.06 -28.46 -18.41
C ILE A 51 -21.99 -26.98 -18.74
N LEU A 52 -22.98 -26.18 -18.32
CA LEU A 52 -22.99 -24.73 -18.54
C LEU A 52 -21.73 -24.04 -17.95
N LEU A 53 -21.31 -24.48 -16.77
CA LEU A 53 -20.09 -23.95 -16.15
C LEU A 53 -18.82 -24.41 -16.86
N GLU A 54 -18.75 -25.65 -17.32
CA GLU A 54 -17.61 -26.15 -18.10
C GLU A 54 -17.44 -25.35 -19.40
N ASP A 55 -18.52 -25.09 -20.11
CA ASP A 55 -18.51 -24.26 -21.32
C ASP A 55 -18.11 -22.84 -21.04
N TYR A 56 -18.60 -22.26 -19.93
CA TYR A 56 -18.20 -20.90 -19.52
C TYR A 56 -16.74 -20.83 -19.13
N MET A 57 -16.20 -21.83 -18.46
CA MET A 57 -14.78 -21.91 -18.13
C MET A 57 -13.90 -21.96 -19.39
N MET A 58 -14.30 -22.75 -20.40
CA MET A 58 -13.61 -22.80 -21.69
C MET A 58 -13.69 -21.46 -22.44
N TYR A 59 -14.83 -20.78 -22.39
CA TYR A 59 -14.99 -19.42 -22.93
C TYR A 59 -14.07 -18.41 -22.22
N CYS A 60 -14.05 -18.44 -20.89
CA CYS A 60 -13.21 -17.55 -20.07
C CYS A 60 -11.72 -17.76 -20.31
N ARG A 61 -11.29 -19.02 -20.50
CA ARG A 61 -9.89 -19.37 -20.76
C ARG A 61 -9.30 -18.64 -21.97
N LYS A 62 -10.10 -18.42 -23.01
CA LYS A 62 -9.66 -17.70 -24.22
C LYS A 62 -9.56 -16.18 -24.03
N ARG A 63 -10.19 -15.60 -22.99
CA ARG A 63 -10.39 -14.15 -22.84
C ARG A 63 -9.73 -13.55 -21.61
N TYR A 64 -9.61 -14.31 -20.53
CA TYR A 64 -9.19 -13.77 -19.23
C TYR A 64 -7.92 -14.43 -18.71
N ALA A 65 -7.20 -13.72 -17.85
CA ALA A 65 -6.08 -14.28 -17.12
C ALA A 65 -6.57 -15.30 -16.08
N VAL A 66 -5.77 -16.31 -15.76
CA VAL A 66 -6.12 -17.39 -14.81
C VAL A 66 -6.60 -16.86 -13.46
N SER A 67 -5.96 -15.81 -12.94
CA SER A 67 -6.39 -15.17 -11.68
C SER A 67 -7.79 -14.56 -11.78
N SER A 68 -8.13 -13.94 -12.91
CA SER A 68 -9.46 -13.36 -13.15
C SER A 68 -10.53 -14.46 -13.26
N ILE A 69 -10.21 -15.56 -13.95
CA ILE A 69 -11.13 -16.71 -14.07
C ILE A 69 -11.46 -17.28 -12.69
N ARG A 70 -10.46 -17.40 -11.81
CA ARG A 70 -10.69 -17.86 -10.43
C ARG A 70 -11.63 -16.94 -9.65
N THR A 71 -11.52 -15.61 -9.84
CA THR A 71 -12.42 -14.64 -9.20
C THR A 71 -13.83 -14.71 -9.79
N ILE A 72 -13.95 -14.85 -11.12
CA ILE A 72 -15.24 -15.05 -11.80
C ILE A 72 -15.92 -16.31 -11.24
N PHE A 73 -15.21 -17.41 -11.20
CA PHE A 73 -15.75 -18.66 -10.67
C PHE A 73 -16.14 -18.55 -9.21
N ALA A 74 -15.33 -17.91 -8.38
CA ALA A 74 -15.64 -17.71 -6.96
C ALA A 74 -16.94 -16.91 -6.74
N SER A 75 -17.27 -15.97 -7.64
CA SER A 75 -18.54 -15.25 -7.56
C SER A 75 -19.74 -16.15 -7.88
N ILE A 76 -19.62 -16.98 -8.92
CA ILE A 76 -20.67 -17.92 -9.33
C ILE A 76 -20.85 -19.03 -8.28
N GLU A 77 -19.74 -19.63 -7.84
CA GLU A 77 -19.74 -20.66 -6.79
C GLU A 77 -20.41 -20.16 -5.51
N LYS A 78 -20.11 -18.94 -5.11
CA LYS A 78 -20.73 -18.32 -3.93
C LYS A 78 -22.23 -18.13 -4.10
N PHE A 79 -22.69 -17.68 -5.27
CA PHE A 79 -24.11 -17.53 -5.57
C PHE A 79 -24.84 -18.88 -5.51
N LEU A 80 -24.27 -19.90 -6.13
CA LEU A 80 -24.83 -21.25 -6.12
C LEU A 80 -24.87 -21.81 -4.69
N PHE A 81 -23.78 -21.71 -3.95
CA PHE A 81 -23.66 -22.26 -2.61
C PHE A 81 -24.68 -21.67 -1.61
N VAL A 82 -24.87 -20.34 -1.64
CA VAL A 82 -25.86 -19.70 -0.73
C VAL A 82 -27.31 -19.95 -1.14
N ASN A 83 -27.53 -20.52 -2.32
CA ASN A 83 -28.83 -20.97 -2.83
C ASN A 83 -28.93 -22.49 -2.89
N ASP A 84 -28.19 -23.20 -2.03
CA ASP A 84 -28.22 -24.65 -1.83
C ASP A 84 -27.91 -25.47 -3.10
N ARG A 85 -27.08 -24.90 -4.00
CA ARG A 85 -26.61 -25.57 -5.20
C ARG A 85 -25.11 -25.81 -5.14
N THR A 86 -24.69 -27.01 -5.56
CA THR A 86 -23.28 -27.41 -5.58
C THR A 86 -22.86 -27.86 -6.96
N VAL A 87 -21.56 -27.72 -7.25
CA VAL A 87 -20.96 -28.12 -8.53
C VAL A 87 -19.61 -28.79 -8.30
N ASN A 88 -19.18 -29.63 -9.26
CA ASN A 88 -17.88 -30.27 -9.17
C ASN A 88 -16.74 -29.26 -9.44
N LYS A 89 -16.39 -28.48 -8.43
CA LYS A 89 -15.32 -27.50 -8.48
C LYS A 89 -13.99 -28.11 -8.94
N LYS A 90 -13.64 -29.31 -8.45
CA LYS A 90 -12.39 -29.96 -8.81
C LYS A 90 -12.28 -30.18 -10.32
N LYS A 91 -13.36 -30.65 -10.95
CA LYS A 91 -13.42 -30.81 -12.40
C LYS A 91 -13.28 -29.48 -13.13
N LEU A 92 -13.98 -28.44 -12.69
CA LEU A 92 -13.90 -27.09 -13.30
C LEU A 92 -12.48 -26.50 -13.21
N MET A 93 -11.78 -26.70 -12.10
CA MET A 93 -10.41 -26.20 -11.93
C MET A 93 -9.40 -26.88 -12.85
N MET A 94 -9.67 -28.08 -13.35
CA MET A 94 -8.80 -28.78 -14.33
C MET A 94 -8.77 -28.06 -15.70
N PHE A 95 -9.79 -27.27 -16.04
CA PHE A 95 -9.80 -26.48 -17.27
C PHE A 95 -8.90 -25.22 -17.21
N LEU A 96 -8.42 -24.85 -16.01
CA LEU A 96 -7.54 -23.71 -15.88
C LEU A 96 -6.12 -24.03 -16.33
N PRO A 97 -5.51 -23.16 -17.17
CA PRO A 97 -4.11 -23.33 -17.52
C PRO A 97 -3.24 -23.06 -16.28
N GLU A 98 -2.00 -23.53 -16.31
CA GLU A 98 -1.03 -23.18 -15.30
C GLU A 98 -0.83 -21.66 -15.21
N LYS A 99 -0.66 -21.18 -13.98
CA LYS A 99 -0.36 -19.79 -13.74
C LYS A 99 1.10 -19.53 -14.08
N LEU A 100 1.36 -18.92 -15.23
CA LEU A 100 2.70 -18.47 -15.57
C LEU A 100 3.21 -17.47 -14.52
N LYS A 101 4.43 -17.70 -14.05
CA LYS A 101 5.12 -16.74 -13.17
C LYS A 101 5.40 -15.47 -13.99
N THR A 102 4.87 -14.35 -13.56
CA THR A 102 5.19 -13.04 -14.13
C THR A 102 6.18 -12.35 -13.20
N THR A 103 7.29 -11.88 -13.76
CA THR A 103 8.25 -11.05 -13.04
C THR A 103 7.66 -9.64 -12.95
N GLN A 104 7.54 -9.12 -11.74
CA GLN A 104 7.15 -7.72 -11.53
C GLN A 104 8.39 -6.93 -11.12
N SER A 105 8.58 -5.78 -11.75
CA SER A 105 9.64 -4.84 -11.39
C SER A 105 9.17 -3.83 -10.35
N ALA A 106 10.13 -3.25 -9.66
CA ALA A 106 9.93 -2.10 -8.79
C ALA A 106 10.26 -0.82 -9.56
N ILE A 107 9.54 0.26 -9.29
CA ILE A 107 9.92 1.58 -9.81
C ILE A 107 11.24 2.03 -9.19
N THR A 108 12.12 2.58 -9.98
CA THR A 108 13.43 3.07 -9.53
C THR A 108 13.36 4.51 -9.04
N THR A 109 14.33 4.93 -8.22
CA THR A 109 14.44 6.34 -7.78
C THR A 109 14.61 7.30 -8.97
N LYS A 110 15.30 6.88 -10.04
CA LYS A 110 15.43 7.68 -11.27
C LYS A 110 14.07 7.89 -11.96
N GLU A 111 13.25 6.86 -12.04
CA GLU A 111 11.91 6.96 -12.63
C GLU A 111 10.99 7.82 -11.77
N ILE A 112 11.09 7.73 -10.44
CA ILE A 112 10.31 8.62 -9.54
C ILE A 112 10.71 10.08 -9.75
N ARG A 113 12.01 10.38 -9.88
CA ARG A 113 12.49 11.74 -10.22
C ARG A 113 11.92 12.22 -11.56
N LEU A 114 11.84 11.35 -12.56
CA LEU A 114 11.21 11.68 -13.84
C LEU A 114 9.72 11.97 -13.69
N LEU A 115 8.98 11.17 -12.89
CA LEU A 115 7.57 11.45 -12.59
C LEU A 115 7.40 12.82 -11.95
N LEU A 116 8.21 13.14 -10.93
CA LEU A 116 8.18 14.43 -10.23
C LEU A 116 8.49 15.60 -11.17
N LYS A 117 9.45 15.44 -12.08
CA LYS A 117 9.78 16.44 -13.09
C LYS A 117 8.61 16.75 -14.02
N HIS A 118 7.76 15.79 -14.31
CA HIS A 118 6.63 15.91 -15.23
C HIS A 118 5.28 16.07 -14.54
N CYS A 119 5.21 16.08 -13.19
CA CYS A 119 3.93 16.04 -12.48
C CYS A 119 3.08 17.32 -12.59
N GLY A 120 3.66 18.49 -12.86
CA GLY A 120 2.98 19.75 -13.16
C GLY A 120 1.99 20.25 -12.10
N SER A 121 1.79 19.55 -10.97
CA SER A 121 0.91 19.99 -9.90
C SER A 121 1.39 19.51 -8.52
N LYS A 122 1.21 20.35 -7.50
CA LYS A 122 1.56 20.04 -6.10
C LYS A 122 0.81 18.80 -5.60
N ARG A 123 -0.47 18.62 -5.98
CA ARG A 123 -1.24 17.42 -5.65
C ARG A 123 -0.58 16.13 -6.17
N ASN A 124 -0.23 16.11 -7.44
CA ASN A 124 0.37 14.92 -8.05
C ASN A 124 1.76 14.66 -7.48
N SER A 125 2.53 15.70 -7.16
CA SER A 125 3.80 15.59 -6.45
C SER A 125 3.62 14.94 -5.08
N GLY A 126 2.66 15.43 -4.27
CA GLY A 126 2.35 14.85 -2.97
C GLY A 126 1.95 13.37 -3.07
N ILE A 127 1.12 12.99 -4.06
CA ILE A 127 0.72 11.60 -4.31
C ILE A 127 1.96 10.71 -4.59
N ILE A 128 2.87 11.16 -5.46
CA ILE A 128 4.10 10.41 -5.81
C ILE A 128 4.98 10.23 -4.58
N HIS A 129 5.17 11.31 -3.80
CA HIS A 129 5.98 11.27 -2.58
C HIS A 129 5.40 10.30 -1.54
N VAL A 130 4.08 10.33 -1.30
CA VAL A 130 3.42 9.40 -0.37
C VAL A 130 3.59 7.95 -0.82
N PHE A 131 3.36 7.63 -2.09
CA PHE A 131 3.60 6.29 -2.60
C PHE A 131 5.06 5.87 -2.46
N SER A 132 6.00 6.77 -2.71
CA SER A 132 7.45 6.49 -2.60
C SER A 132 7.86 6.15 -1.18
N ALA A 133 7.31 6.85 -0.18
CA ALA A 133 7.68 6.72 1.23
C ALA A 133 6.96 5.58 1.95
N THR A 134 5.80 5.14 1.48
CA THR A 134 4.94 4.20 2.21
C THR A 134 4.64 2.92 1.46
N GLY A 135 4.75 2.92 0.13
CA GLY A 135 4.29 1.80 -0.68
C GLY A 135 2.82 1.42 -0.44
N CYS A 136 1.99 2.36 -0.01
CA CYS A 136 0.59 2.11 0.34
C CYS A 136 -0.22 1.63 -0.88
N ARG A 137 -1.36 1.01 -0.61
CA ARG A 137 -2.32 0.68 -1.68
C ARG A 137 -3.06 1.94 -2.13
N PRO A 138 -3.49 2.06 -3.39
CA PRO A 138 -4.24 3.22 -3.87
C PRO A 138 -5.51 3.52 -3.06
N GLU A 139 -6.16 2.48 -2.54
CA GLU A 139 -7.34 2.61 -1.68
C GLU A 139 -7.00 3.33 -0.36
N ALA A 140 -5.86 2.98 0.25
CA ALA A 140 -5.41 3.61 1.49
C ALA A 140 -5.18 5.11 1.32
N LEU A 141 -4.65 5.49 0.14
CA LEU A 141 -4.43 6.89 -0.19
C LEU A 141 -5.74 7.63 -0.51
N ALA A 142 -6.67 6.97 -1.20
CA ALA A 142 -7.96 7.56 -1.57
C ALA A 142 -8.81 7.90 -0.33
N ASP A 143 -8.78 7.03 0.68
CA ASP A 143 -9.60 7.17 1.90
C ASP A 143 -8.94 8.07 2.97
N LEU A 144 -7.71 8.51 2.73
CA LEU A 144 -6.93 9.24 3.72
C LEU A 144 -7.48 10.64 3.96
N LYS A 145 -7.72 10.98 5.24
CA LYS A 145 -8.21 12.28 5.69
C LYS A 145 -7.14 13.05 6.46
N ILE A 146 -7.30 14.37 6.58
CA ILE A 146 -6.37 15.24 7.30
C ILE A 146 -6.21 14.79 8.76
N LYS A 147 -7.28 14.39 9.43
CA LYS A 147 -7.22 13.88 10.82
C LYS A 147 -6.36 12.62 11.01
N ASN A 148 -6.06 11.91 9.93
CA ASN A 148 -5.26 10.68 9.97
C ASN A 148 -3.74 10.95 9.93
N ILE A 149 -3.33 12.19 9.84
CA ILE A 149 -1.93 12.61 9.86
C ILE A 149 -1.66 13.43 11.11
N SER A 150 -0.48 13.28 11.70
CA SER A 150 -0.04 14.06 12.85
C SER A 150 1.46 14.33 12.77
N GLU A 151 1.86 15.52 13.19
CA GLU A 151 3.26 15.91 13.22
C GLU A 151 4.08 15.06 14.19
N MET A 152 5.34 14.86 13.85
CA MET A 152 6.33 14.17 14.65
C MET A 152 7.63 14.99 14.70
N PRO A 153 8.51 14.71 15.66
CA PRO A 153 9.81 15.38 15.74
C PRO A 153 10.62 15.30 14.43
N GLU A 154 11.56 16.19 14.26
CA GLU A 154 12.51 16.23 13.14
C GLU A 154 11.84 16.39 11.75
N GLY A 155 10.62 16.95 11.67
CA GLY A 155 9.89 17.18 10.42
C GLY A 155 9.25 15.92 9.84
N TYR A 156 9.22 14.83 10.60
CA TYR A 156 8.45 13.64 10.21
C TYR A 156 6.95 13.82 10.42
N THR A 157 6.17 13.00 9.79
CA THR A 157 4.70 12.93 9.96
C THR A 157 4.28 11.48 10.17
N SER A 158 3.48 11.27 11.19
CA SER A 158 2.79 9.99 11.44
C SER A 158 1.49 9.93 10.64
N ILE A 159 1.18 8.78 10.10
CA ILE A 159 -0.01 8.56 9.28
C ILE A 159 -0.68 7.23 9.66
N ILE A 160 -2.00 7.24 9.71
CA ILE A 160 -2.81 6.06 9.96
C ILE A 160 -3.66 5.77 8.72
N PHE A 161 -3.32 4.72 8.00
CA PHE A 161 -4.15 4.19 6.91
C PHE A 161 -5.29 3.34 7.47
N TYR A 162 -6.43 3.35 6.82
CA TYR A 162 -7.63 2.57 7.18
C TYR A 162 -8.07 2.78 8.64
N ALA A 163 -7.92 4.01 9.16
CA ALA A 163 -8.22 4.34 10.55
C ALA A 163 -9.63 3.88 10.96
N GLY A 164 -9.74 3.24 12.14
CA GLY A 164 -10.98 2.71 12.69
C GLY A 164 -11.48 1.43 12.02
N THR A 165 -10.66 0.75 11.22
CA THR A 165 -10.99 -0.55 10.62
C THR A 165 -10.07 -1.66 11.14
N ASN A 166 -10.45 -2.92 10.91
CA ASN A 166 -9.60 -4.08 11.25
C ASN A 166 -8.28 -4.14 10.46
N ASN A 167 -8.11 -3.28 9.46
CA ASN A 167 -6.91 -3.18 8.63
C ASN A 167 -6.13 -1.90 8.92
N GLU A 168 -6.36 -1.27 10.09
CA GLU A 168 -5.64 -0.08 10.49
C GLU A 168 -4.14 -0.30 10.49
N LEU A 169 -3.42 0.65 9.86
CA LEU A 169 -2.00 0.51 9.60
C LEU A 169 -1.26 1.81 9.88
N GLN A 170 -0.33 1.76 10.86
CA GLN A 170 0.53 2.86 11.19
C GLN A 170 1.68 2.99 10.19
N HIS A 171 1.87 4.20 9.65
CA HIS A 171 2.99 4.55 8.77
C HIS A 171 3.58 5.93 9.11
N PHE A 172 4.61 6.33 8.35
CA PHE A 172 5.30 7.60 8.53
C PHE A 172 5.67 8.24 7.20
N TYR A 173 5.82 9.56 7.21
CA TYR A 173 6.46 10.33 6.16
C TYR A 173 7.80 10.87 6.66
N HIS A 174 8.82 10.82 5.85
CA HIS A 174 10.06 11.54 6.09
C HIS A 174 9.92 13.02 5.65
N PRO A 175 10.84 13.94 6.07
CA PRO A 175 10.69 15.38 5.88
C PRO A 175 10.43 15.83 4.44
N GLU A 176 11.03 15.17 3.44
CA GLU A 176 10.80 15.47 2.03
C GLU A 176 9.32 15.28 1.63
N VAL A 177 8.68 14.23 2.12
CA VAL A 177 7.26 13.95 1.85
C VAL A 177 6.35 14.88 2.63
N THR A 178 6.69 15.14 3.90
CA THR A 178 5.97 16.12 4.74
C THR A 178 5.92 17.48 4.05
N SER A 179 7.06 17.95 3.53
CA SER A 179 7.13 19.20 2.78
C SER A 179 6.23 19.18 1.54
N ALA A 180 6.31 18.14 0.73
CA ALA A 180 5.50 18.04 -0.50
C ALA A 180 3.99 17.97 -0.23
N VAL A 181 3.58 17.32 0.87
CA VAL A 181 2.18 17.27 1.31
C VAL A 181 1.72 18.62 1.82
N ASN A 182 2.53 19.30 2.63
CA ASN A 182 2.22 20.63 3.17
C ASN A 182 2.11 21.66 2.03
N ASP A 183 3.02 21.66 1.07
CA ASP A 183 2.94 22.51 -0.14
C ASP A 183 1.61 22.34 -0.89
N TYR A 184 1.11 21.11 -0.96
CA TYR A 184 -0.18 20.85 -1.55
C TYR A 184 -1.33 21.37 -0.69
N LEU A 185 -1.32 21.12 0.62
CA LEU A 185 -2.36 21.60 1.54
C LEU A 185 -2.40 23.13 1.57
N ASP A 186 -1.24 23.78 1.54
CA ASP A 186 -1.16 25.26 1.50
C ASP A 186 -1.68 25.80 0.17
N SER A 187 -1.46 25.10 -0.95
CA SER A 187 -2.08 25.52 -2.22
C SER A 187 -3.61 25.43 -2.18
N ARG A 188 -4.18 24.44 -1.47
CA ARG A 188 -5.64 24.35 -1.28
C ARG A 188 -6.19 25.51 -0.45
N LYS A 189 -5.46 25.88 0.64
CA LYS A 189 -5.83 27.04 1.46
C LYS A 189 -5.77 28.34 0.64
N GLN A 190 -4.72 28.51 -0.19
CA GLN A 190 -4.58 29.65 -1.10
C GLN A 190 -5.68 29.70 -2.16
N GLU A 191 -6.22 28.56 -2.58
CA GLU A 191 -7.39 28.46 -3.47
C GLU A 191 -8.70 28.78 -2.71
N GLY A 192 -8.67 29.12 -1.42
CA GLY A 192 -9.84 29.48 -0.60
C GLY A 192 -10.55 28.28 0.05
N GLU A 193 -9.92 27.11 0.05
CA GLU A 193 -10.53 25.93 0.68
C GLU A 193 -10.31 25.95 2.19
N LYS A 194 -11.39 25.75 2.96
CA LYS A 194 -11.31 25.53 4.42
C LYS A 194 -11.04 24.06 4.68
N LEU A 195 -9.82 23.76 5.13
CA LEU A 195 -9.42 22.39 5.44
C LEU A 195 -9.94 22.00 6.82
N GLU A 196 -10.80 21.01 6.86
CA GLU A 196 -11.35 20.43 8.10
C GLU A 196 -10.68 19.07 8.38
N PRO A 197 -10.71 18.56 9.63
CA PRO A 197 -10.15 17.24 9.95
C PRO A 197 -10.73 16.10 9.11
N GLU A 198 -12.00 16.20 8.73
CA GLU A 198 -12.69 15.21 7.88
C GLU A 198 -12.44 15.37 6.39
N SER A 199 -11.78 16.46 5.96
CA SER A 199 -11.42 16.67 4.55
C SER A 199 -10.44 15.58 4.07
N TYR A 200 -10.66 15.08 2.86
CA TYR A 200 -9.72 14.15 2.24
C TYR A 200 -8.36 14.81 2.01
N LEU A 201 -7.28 14.08 2.30
CA LEU A 201 -5.93 14.58 2.08
C LEU A 201 -5.72 14.91 0.60
N PHE A 202 -6.13 14.02 -0.30
CA PHE A 202 -6.08 14.24 -1.75
C PHE A 202 -7.49 14.26 -2.33
N ARG A 203 -7.86 15.41 -2.94
CA ARG A 203 -9.18 15.58 -3.56
C ARG A 203 -9.12 15.57 -5.08
N GLN A 204 -10.26 15.37 -5.71
CA GLN A 204 -10.41 15.57 -7.15
C GLN A 204 -10.21 17.06 -7.51
N LYS A 205 -9.52 17.33 -8.61
CA LYS A 205 -9.37 18.69 -9.15
C LYS A 205 -10.59 19.01 -10.00
N ARG A 206 -11.74 19.21 -9.40
CA ARG A 206 -12.94 19.61 -10.13
C ARG A 206 -13.59 20.83 -9.49
N TRP A 207 -14.07 21.69 -10.31
CA TRP A 207 -14.76 22.95 -10.18
C TRP A 207 -16.01 22.95 -9.26
N LEU A 208 -16.15 22.01 -8.36
CA LEU A 208 -17.33 21.85 -7.53
C LEU A 208 -17.13 22.49 -6.17
N LYS A 209 -18.13 23.22 -5.75
CA LYS A 209 -18.30 23.88 -4.46
C LYS A 209 -18.22 22.95 -3.25
N ASP A 210 -18.09 21.63 -3.46
CA ASP A 210 -18.04 20.64 -2.39
C ASP A 210 -16.61 20.20 -2.14
N SER A 211 -16.05 20.63 -1.03
CA SER A 211 -14.77 20.20 -0.45
C SER A 211 -14.68 18.68 -0.19
N GLU A 212 -15.72 17.93 -0.50
CA GLU A 212 -15.92 16.51 -0.18
C GLU A 212 -15.58 15.53 -1.31
N SER A 213 -15.11 16.00 -2.46
CA SER A 213 -14.87 15.09 -3.58
C SER A 213 -13.58 14.28 -3.39
N GLN A 214 -13.73 13.07 -2.86
CA GLN A 214 -12.69 12.06 -2.75
C GLN A 214 -12.02 11.79 -4.11
N LEU A 215 -10.69 11.73 -4.11
CA LEU A 215 -9.97 11.23 -5.27
C LEU A 215 -10.14 9.70 -5.36
N THR A 216 -10.76 9.23 -6.43
CA THR A 216 -11.03 7.80 -6.60
C THR A 216 -9.77 6.99 -6.87
N VAL A 217 -9.79 5.69 -6.54
CA VAL A 217 -8.70 4.75 -6.85
C VAL A 217 -8.33 4.78 -8.33
N SER A 218 -9.32 4.70 -9.22
CA SER A 218 -9.08 4.79 -10.66
C SER A 218 -8.51 6.14 -11.10
N GLY A 219 -8.88 7.22 -10.40
CA GLY A 219 -8.31 8.56 -10.61
C GLY A 219 -6.82 8.60 -10.24
N ILE A 220 -6.44 8.01 -9.12
CA ILE A 220 -5.04 7.89 -8.67
C ILE A 220 -4.23 7.06 -9.69
N GLU A 221 -4.73 5.89 -10.06
CA GLU A 221 -4.09 5.02 -11.04
C GLU A 221 -3.90 5.74 -12.39
N SER A 222 -4.93 6.44 -12.87
CA SER A 222 -4.87 7.22 -14.12
C SER A 222 -3.85 8.36 -14.04
N ILE A 223 -3.74 9.06 -12.91
CA ILE A 223 -2.73 10.09 -12.70
C ILE A 223 -1.33 9.51 -12.87
N ILE A 224 -1.02 8.45 -12.15
CA ILE A 224 0.32 7.82 -12.20
C ILE A 224 0.59 7.24 -13.60
N GLU A 225 -0.38 6.55 -14.21
CA GLU A 225 -0.21 5.99 -15.55
C GLU A 225 0.05 7.06 -16.61
N ASN A 226 -0.68 8.17 -16.58
CA ASN A 226 -0.46 9.28 -17.50
C ASN A 226 0.91 9.94 -17.29
N LEU A 227 1.33 10.09 -16.03
CA LEU A 227 2.65 10.62 -15.71
C LEU A 227 3.77 9.68 -16.20
N MET A 228 3.62 8.37 -16.05
CA MET A 228 4.57 7.40 -16.61
C MET A 228 4.69 7.53 -18.13
N LYS A 229 3.56 7.70 -18.82
CA LYS A 229 3.55 7.92 -20.29
C LYS A 229 4.26 9.21 -20.66
N HIS A 230 3.93 10.33 -20.01
CA HIS A 230 4.57 11.63 -20.28
C HIS A 230 6.05 11.66 -19.94
N ALA A 231 6.47 10.95 -18.89
CA ALA A 231 7.86 10.82 -18.49
C ALA A 231 8.65 9.84 -19.36
N GLY A 232 8.01 9.18 -20.33
CA GLY A 232 8.66 8.22 -21.23
C GLY A 232 9.10 6.92 -20.54
N ILE A 233 8.50 6.58 -19.39
CA ILE A 233 8.80 5.34 -18.66
C ILE A 233 8.21 4.17 -19.43
N LYS A 234 9.09 3.32 -19.95
CA LYS A 234 8.72 2.15 -20.74
C LYS A 234 8.18 1.04 -19.81
N ARG A 235 7.04 0.51 -20.16
CA ARG A 235 6.40 -0.64 -19.50
C ARG A 235 6.23 -1.74 -20.53
N ILE A 236 6.80 -2.91 -20.27
CA ILE A 236 6.79 -4.05 -21.21
C ILE A 236 5.61 -4.96 -20.84
N LYS A 237 4.76 -5.26 -21.83
CA LYS A 237 3.69 -6.24 -21.65
C LYS A 237 4.26 -7.64 -21.55
N GLN A 238 3.97 -8.31 -20.45
CA GLN A 238 4.25 -9.73 -20.27
C GLN A 238 2.98 -10.53 -20.56
N ASN A 239 3.08 -11.56 -21.41
CA ASN A 239 1.97 -12.47 -21.72
C ASN A 239 0.68 -11.73 -22.15
N GLU A 240 0.80 -10.67 -22.96
CA GLU A 240 -0.28 -9.83 -23.52
C GLU A 240 -1.21 -9.15 -22.49
N LYS A 241 -1.18 -9.53 -21.21
CA LYS A 241 -2.18 -9.14 -20.21
C LYS A 241 -1.67 -8.32 -19.04
N ARG A 242 -0.35 -8.33 -18.76
CA ARG A 242 0.23 -7.60 -17.62
C ARG A 242 1.50 -6.89 -18.01
N TYR A 243 1.70 -5.71 -17.46
CA TYR A 243 2.97 -5.00 -17.56
C TYR A 243 3.94 -5.51 -16.49
N ASP A 244 5.22 -5.50 -16.81
CA ASP A 244 6.33 -5.79 -15.91
C ASP A 244 6.38 -4.78 -14.76
N LEU A 245 6.22 -3.48 -15.06
CA LEU A 245 6.12 -2.41 -14.07
C LEU A 245 4.65 -2.06 -13.81
N PRO A 246 4.07 -2.45 -12.65
CA PRO A 246 2.72 -2.05 -12.26
C PRO A 246 2.66 -0.56 -11.92
N VAL A 247 1.52 0.10 -12.18
CA VAL A 247 1.34 1.55 -11.95
C VAL A 247 1.62 1.92 -10.48
N CYS A 248 0.73 1.62 -9.57
CA CYS A 248 0.90 1.94 -8.16
C CYS A 248 1.69 0.87 -7.40
N ASN A 249 1.49 -0.41 -7.72
CA ASN A 249 2.23 -1.49 -7.09
C ASN A 249 3.74 -1.46 -7.37
N GLY A 250 4.21 -0.74 -8.39
CA GLY A 250 5.63 -0.51 -8.62
C GLY A 250 6.31 0.21 -7.44
N PHE A 251 5.64 1.18 -6.84
CA PHE A 251 6.10 1.87 -5.63
C PHE A 251 6.12 0.93 -4.42
N ARG A 252 5.07 0.10 -4.27
CA ARG A 252 4.99 -0.88 -3.21
C ARG A 252 6.09 -1.95 -3.33
N ASN A 253 6.39 -2.40 -4.54
CA ASN A 253 7.50 -3.31 -4.81
C ASN A 253 8.85 -2.68 -4.41
N ARG A 254 9.05 -1.39 -4.71
CA ARG A 254 10.24 -0.64 -4.27
C ARG A 254 10.33 -0.56 -2.75
N PHE A 255 9.27 -0.13 -2.09
CA PHE A 255 9.21 -0.02 -0.64
C PHE A 255 9.50 -1.37 0.04
N ASN A 256 8.83 -2.43 -0.41
CA ASN A 256 9.08 -3.79 0.07
C ASN A 256 10.54 -4.24 -0.12
N THR A 257 11.12 -3.93 -1.29
CA THR A 257 12.50 -4.28 -1.58
C THR A 257 13.48 -3.56 -0.67
N ILE A 258 13.29 -2.25 -0.44
CA ILE A 258 14.11 -1.45 0.46
C ILE A 258 14.06 -2.00 1.88
N LEU A 259 12.85 -2.19 2.43
CA LEU A 259 12.69 -2.71 3.79
C LEU A 259 13.35 -4.08 3.99
N LYS A 260 13.18 -4.98 3.02
CA LYS A 260 13.68 -6.37 3.15
C LYS A 260 15.16 -6.54 2.84
N ARG A 261 15.76 -5.61 2.11
CA ARG A 261 17.20 -5.61 1.83
C ARG A 261 18.01 -4.99 2.95
N ASN A 262 17.41 -4.13 3.74
CA ASN A 262 18.06 -3.49 4.88
C ASN A 262 18.10 -4.49 6.05
N SER A 263 19.32 -4.98 6.37
CA SER A 263 19.56 -5.94 7.47
C SER A 263 19.24 -5.39 8.84
N ASP A 264 19.22 -4.07 8.99
CA ASP A 264 18.97 -3.40 10.28
C ASP A 264 17.48 -3.29 10.60
N ILE A 265 16.61 -3.60 9.62
CA ILE A 265 15.16 -3.60 9.79
C ILE A 265 14.67 -5.01 10.12
N SER A 266 13.94 -5.13 11.22
CA SER A 266 13.31 -6.40 11.60
C SER A 266 12.32 -6.88 10.54
N TYR A 267 12.50 -8.13 10.05
CA TYR A 267 11.63 -8.72 9.01
C TYR A 267 10.14 -8.71 9.39
N PRO A 268 9.73 -9.06 10.62
CA PRO A 268 8.33 -8.96 11.03
C PRO A 268 7.76 -7.54 10.96
N ILE A 269 8.57 -6.53 11.27
CA ILE A 269 8.15 -5.12 11.17
C ILE A 269 8.04 -4.70 9.70
N ALA A 270 8.97 -5.12 8.84
CA ALA A 270 8.87 -4.90 7.40
C ALA A 270 7.56 -5.48 6.81
N GLU A 271 7.18 -6.70 7.20
CA GLU A 271 5.90 -7.30 6.80
C GLU A 271 4.69 -6.54 7.37
N LYS A 272 4.80 -6.02 8.60
CA LYS A 272 3.74 -5.21 9.22
C LYS A 272 3.50 -3.90 8.45
N PHE A 273 4.54 -3.19 8.02
CA PHE A 273 4.40 -2.02 7.14
C PHE A 273 3.71 -2.33 5.81
N LEU A 274 3.78 -3.57 5.36
CA LEU A 274 3.12 -4.02 4.13
C LEU A 274 1.71 -4.58 4.35
N ASP A 275 1.23 -4.63 5.60
CA ASP A 275 -0.04 -5.29 5.93
C ASP A 275 -0.08 -6.73 5.41
N HIS A 276 1.05 -7.43 5.52
CA HIS A 276 1.15 -8.83 5.18
C HIS A 276 0.93 -9.68 6.42
N LYS A 277 0.06 -10.67 6.32
CA LYS A 277 -0.12 -11.66 7.39
C LYS A 277 1.09 -12.58 7.45
N LEU A 278 1.79 -12.57 8.56
CA LEU A 278 2.81 -13.58 8.84
C LEU A 278 2.15 -14.93 9.00
N ARG A 279 2.76 -15.99 8.46
CA ARG A 279 2.25 -17.38 8.60
C ARG A 279 2.37 -17.90 10.03
N MET A 280 3.33 -17.40 10.81
CA MET A 280 3.46 -17.67 12.23
C MET A 280 2.69 -16.58 12.99
N GLU A 281 1.91 -16.99 13.97
CA GLU A 281 0.89 -16.23 14.68
C GLU A 281 1.19 -14.72 14.82
N PRO A 282 0.33 -13.84 14.25
CA PRO A 282 0.45 -12.38 14.38
C PRO A 282 0.30 -11.90 15.83
N SER A 283 -0.10 -12.81 16.75
CA SER A 283 -0.56 -12.49 18.10
C SER A 283 0.52 -12.03 19.07
N TYR A 284 1.81 -12.13 18.71
CA TYR A 284 2.90 -11.81 19.64
C TYR A 284 3.73 -10.56 19.29
N LEU A 285 3.49 -9.92 18.15
CA LEU A 285 4.24 -8.71 17.78
C LEU A 285 3.34 -7.47 17.79
N PHE A 286 3.38 -6.74 18.90
CA PHE A 286 2.67 -5.46 19.08
C PHE A 286 3.69 -4.33 19.25
N PRO A 287 4.42 -3.93 18.20
CA PRO A 287 5.37 -2.83 18.30
C PRO A 287 4.62 -1.53 18.61
N THR A 288 5.21 -0.75 19.49
CA THR A 288 4.76 0.60 19.77
C THR A 288 4.94 1.51 18.56
N LYS A 289 4.26 2.65 18.55
CA LYS A 289 4.44 3.67 17.51
C LYS A 289 5.90 4.10 17.39
N GLN A 290 6.62 4.21 18.53
CA GLN A 290 8.02 4.61 18.57
C GLN A 290 8.92 3.54 17.93
N GLU A 291 8.76 2.28 18.27
CA GLU A 291 9.52 1.19 17.67
C GLU A 291 9.31 1.11 16.15
N LEU A 292 8.07 1.26 15.68
CA LEU A 292 7.79 1.34 14.24
C LEU A 292 8.48 2.55 13.60
N PHE A 293 8.48 3.68 14.28
CA PHE A 293 9.13 4.89 13.77
C PHE A 293 10.65 4.73 13.67
N ASP A 294 11.28 4.13 14.67
CA ASP A 294 12.72 3.89 14.68
C ASP A 294 13.14 2.90 13.58
N GLU A 295 12.35 1.88 13.34
CA GLU A 295 12.56 0.96 12.21
C GLU A 295 12.35 1.66 10.85
N TYR A 296 11.33 2.53 10.73
CA TYR A 296 11.09 3.30 9.51
C TYR A 296 12.27 4.23 9.18
N LYS A 297 12.85 4.90 10.19
CA LYS A 297 13.99 5.80 10.01
C LYS A 297 15.18 5.12 9.34
N LYS A 298 15.42 3.86 9.60
CA LYS A 298 16.50 3.07 8.98
C LYS A 298 16.34 2.95 7.45
N ALA A 299 15.10 2.98 6.94
CA ALA A 299 14.82 2.91 5.51
C ALA A 299 14.88 4.27 4.81
N VAL A 300 14.77 5.36 5.54
CA VAL A 300 14.59 6.72 4.98
C VAL A 300 15.68 7.11 3.97
N PRO A 301 16.99 6.86 4.19
CA PRO A 301 18.02 7.22 3.22
C PRO A 301 17.80 6.62 1.82
N GLU A 302 17.27 5.39 1.74
CA GLU A 302 16.94 4.73 0.48
C GLU A 302 15.56 5.12 -0.07
N LEU A 303 14.63 5.54 0.80
CA LEU A 303 13.29 5.99 0.41
C LEU A 303 13.29 7.38 -0.20
N MET A 304 14.21 8.26 0.22
CA MET A 304 14.32 9.63 -0.28
C MET A 304 14.54 9.67 -1.79
N VAL A 305 13.87 10.61 -2.44
CA VAL A 305 13.93 10.78 -3.89
C VAL A 305 14.91 11.88 -4.27
N SER A 306 14.94 12.99 -3.53
CA SER A 306 15.92 14.07 -3.71
C SER A 306 17.30 13.62 -3.24
N GLU A 307 18.30 13.78 -4.11
CA GLU A 307 19.68 13.48 -3.76
C GLU A 307 20.26 14.51 -2.77
N GLU A 308 19.90 15.75 -2.96
CA GLU A 308 20.30 16.84 -2.07
C GLU A 308 19.73 16.62 -0.65
N ALA A 309 18.44 16.32 -0.53
CA ALA A 309 17.82 16.04 0.76
C ALA A 309 18.41 14.78 1.42
N ARG A 310 18.76 13.76 0.66
CA ARG A 310 19.44 12.56 1.16
C ARG A 310 20.82 12.88 1.71
N LEU A 311 21.65 13.60 0.95
CA LEU A 311 22.99 13.99 1.36
C LEU A 311 22.97 14.88 2.61
N LYS A 312 21.99 15.79 2.70
CA LYS A 312 21.77 16.61 3.88
C LYS A 312 21.47 15.76 5.11
N LEU A 313 20.53 14.82 5.00
CA LEU A 313 20.19 13.91 6.09
C LEU A 313 21.38 13.04 6.52
N GLU A 314 22.14 12.51 5.57
CA GLU A 314 23.33 11.72 5.85
C GLU A 314 24.40 12.55 6.58
N SER A 315 24.58 13.83 6.19
CA SER A 315 25.48 14.75 6.85
C SER A 315 25.04 15.07 8.28
N GLU A 316 23.75 15.36 8.50
CA GLU A 316 23.17 15.62 9.82
C GLU A 316 23.29 14.40 10.75
N ASN A 317 23.05 13.20 10.24
CA ASN A 317 23.20 11.96 11.00
C ASN A 317 24.66 11.70 11.40
N LYS A 318 25.61 11.95 10.49
CA LYS A 318 27.03 11.84 10.79
C LYS A 318 27.46 12.84 11.87
N GLN A 319 26.98 14.08 11.79
CA GLN A 319 27.28 15.11 12.77
C GLN A 319 26.76 14.73 14.17
N LYS A 320 25.49 14.29 14.26
CA LYS A 320 24.91 13.79 15.53
C LYS A 320 25.69 12.59 16.10
N HIS A 321 26.19 11.71 15.24
CA HIS A 321 27.00 10.58 15.67
C HIS A 321 28.37 11.02 16.22
N ILE A 322 29.01 12.00 15.57
CA ILE A 322 30.26 12.59 16.04
C ILE A 322 30.06 13.23 17.41
N GLU A 323 29.04 14.06 17.58
CA GLU A 323 28.71 14.72 18.86
C GLU A 323 28.48 13.70 19.99
N LYS A 324 27.80 12.58 19.66
CA LYS A 324 27.61 11.49 20.63
C LYS A 324 28.90 10.80 21.02
N LEU A 325 29.77 10.50 20.07
CA LEU A 325 31.11 9.93 20.34
C LEU A 325 32.00 10.86 21.12
N GLU A 326 31.95 12.15 20.85
CA GLU A 326 32.69 13.16 21.62
C GLU A 326 32.20 13.20 23.08
N THR A 327 30.88 13.20 23.31
CA THR A 327 30.30 13.16 24.65
C THR A 327 30.68 11.86 25.39
N GLU A 328 30.61 10.72 24.74
CA GLU A 328 31.04 9.44 25.34
C GLU A 328 32.53 9.42 25.69
N LYS A 329 33.36 9.99 24.82
CA LYS A 329 34.79 10.13 25.04
C LYS A 329 35.09 11.03 26.24
N ASP A 330 34.37 12.17 26.35
CA ASP A 330 34.56 13.10 27.47
C ASP A 330 34.18 12.45 28.82
N ILE A 331 33.11 11.68 28.85
CA ILE A 331 32.73 10.90 30.04
C ILE A 331 33.84 9.90 30.40
N GLN A 332 34.32 9.10 29.43
CA GLN A 332 35.40 8.13 29.67
C GLN A 332 36.69 8.81 30.14
N MET A 333 37.02 9.97 29.59
CA MET A 333 38.20 10.76 30.03
C MET A 333 38.08 11.21 31.47
N LYS A 334 36.87 11.67 31.90
CA LYS A 334 36.62 12.04 33.31
C LYS A 334 36.75 10.84 34.24
N ASP A 335 36.11 9.72 33.90
CA ASP A 335 36.21 8.51 34.71
C ASP A 335 37.67 8.01 34.85
N MET A 336 38.41 8.07 33.76
CA MET A 336 39.84 7.69 33.78
C MET A 336 40.68 8.67 34.63
N GLN A 337 40.40 9.96 34.57
CA GLN A 337 41.06 10.95 35.39
C GLN A 337 40.79 10.73 36.89
N GLU A 338 39.53 10.45 37.26
CA GLU A 338 39.16 10.14 38.64
C GLU A 338 39.86 8.86 39.15
N GLN A 339 39.99 7.83 38.31
CA GLN A 339 40.75 6.62 38.66
C GLN A 339 42.23 6.91 38.87
N ILE A 340 42.83 7.71 37.99
CA ILE A 340 44.24 8.14 38.15
C ILE A 340 44.43 8.93 39.44
N ASP A 341 43.56 9.85 39.78
CA ASP A 341 43.65 10.64 40.97
C ASP A 341 43.46 9.78 42.24
N SER A 342 42.53 8.81 42.21
CA SER A 342 42.36 7.83 43.27
C SER A 342 43.62 6.99 43.50
N VAL A 343 44.27 6.50 42.46
CA VAL A 343 45.52 5.74 42.53
C VAL A 343 46.67 6.61 43.08
N LYS A 344 46.78 7.86 42.65
CA LYS A 344 47.76 8.80 43.17
C LYS A 344 47.58 9.05 44.69
N GLU A 345 46.35 9.15 45.17
CA GLU A 345 46.05 9.33 46.58
C GLU A 345 46.43 8.07 47.41
N LEU A 346 46.15 6.91 46.87
CA LEU A 346 46.55 5.63 47.52
C LEU A 346 48.07 5.46 47.59
N LEU A 347 48.80 5.90 46.58
CA LEU A 347 50.28 5.88 46.60
C LEU A 347 50.84 6.84 47.64
N ARG A 348 50.31 8.07 47.73
CA ARG A 348 50.71 9.07 48.77
C ARG A 348 50.47 8.55 50.19
N ARG A 349 49.43 7.76 50.45
CA ARG A 349 49.15 7.14 51.74
C ARG A 349 50.08 5.98 52.10
N LYS A 350 50.74 5.36 51.10
CA LYS A 350 51.74 4.31 51.35
C LYS A 350 53.13 4.83 51.62
N ASP A 351 53.47 6.03 51.19
CA ASP A 351 54.74 6.66 51.35
C ASP A 351 54.83 7.57 52.63
N SER A 352 53.72 7.62 53.40
CA SER A 352 53.59 8.26 54.72
C SER A 352 53.58 7.23 55.85
#